data_c473e6d4a95dea90f4f31604547520e6
#
_entry.id   c473e6d4a95dea90f4f31604547520e6
#
_cell.length_a   1.000
_cell.length_b   1.000
_cell.length_c   1.000
_cell.angle_alpha   90.00
_cell.angle_beta   90.00
_cell.angle_gamma   90.00
#
_symmetry.space_group_name_H-M   'P 1'
#
loop_
_entity.id
_entity.type
_entity.pdbx_description
1 polymer ?
#
loop_
_entity_poly.entity_id
_entity_poly.type
_entity_poly.pdbx_seq_one_letter_code
_entity_poly.pdbx_strand_id
1 'polypeptide(L)'
;MRLCHLPDLHFGHHDAELAGGLSADLRLQQPDLVIISGDFTQRGTEEEFVAARAFLETLPAPFLAVPGNHDVPERNLLRRFLNPYGFYRKHIHAELEPFLALDGVAIAGLKTSRRARGELNWAHGSISRGQLRRLEERFAAVPADCLRIVVAHHPLMQPEGEVLKPMRLVKRADLALDTFARIGVRLVLSGHFHLSYVRQHGRPERGAAPVTEGTPTGLREADAAPILVAQASSTISTRLRGHGNAYNIIDIDNGRITVTVREWSNGAWVTNETASATSDPRAPATVVAES
;
A
#
# COMPACT_ATOMS: atom_id res chain seq x y z
N MET A 1 -10.16 -6.80 13.68
CA MET A 1 -9.71 -5.45 13.29
C MET A 1 -10.04 -5.22 11.84
N ARG A 2 -10.63 -4.07 11.50
CA ARG A 2 -10.94 -3.68 10.12
C ARG A 2 -10.14 -2.44 9.72
N LEU A 3 -9.41 -2.53 8.60
CA LEU A 3 -8.68 -1.43 8.01
C LEU A 3 -9.32 -1.06 6.67
N CYS A 4 -9.37 0.24 6.33
CA CYS A 4 -9.71 0.69 4.98
C CYS A 4 -8.46 1.30 4.32
N HIS A 5 -8.06 0.79 3.15
CA HIS A 5 -6.88 1.25 2.42
C HIS A 5 -7.28 2.09 1.21
N LEU A 6 -6.93 3.37 1.26
CA LEU A 6 -7.24 4.39 0.26
C LEU A 6 -5.96 4.85 -0.46
N PRO A 7 -5.67 4.37 -1.68
CA PRO A 7 -4.57 4.89 -2.48
C PRO A 7 -4.99 6.07 -3.36
N ASP A 8 -4.03 6.93 -3.73
CA ASP A 8 -4.08 7.82 -4.89
C ASP A 8 -5.32 8.74 -4.92
N LEU A 9 -5.49 9.59 -3.88
CA LEU A 9 -6.63 10.51 -3.75
C LEU A 9 -6.58 11.64 -4.79
N HIS A 10 -5.39 12.17 -5.11
CA HIS A 10 -5.11 13.18 -6.11
C HIS A 10 -6.00 14.42 -6.02
N PHE A 11 -6.10 15.05 -4.85
CA PHE A 11 -6.77 16.36 -4.73
C PHE A 11 -6.17 17.34 -5.74
N GLY A 12 -7.06 18.08 -6.43
CA GLY A 12 -6.74 18.85 -7.65
C GLY A 12 -7.14 18.13 -8.95
N HIS A 13 -7.36 16.82 -8.91
CA HIS A 13 -7.96 15.98 -9.97
C HIS A 13 -8.88 14.89 -9.39
N HIS A 14 -9.48 15.15 -8.23
CA HIS A 14 -10.48 14.28 -7.61
C HIS A 14 -11.89 14.59 -8.11
N ASP A 15 -12.77 13.63 -7.97
CA ASP A 15 -14.20 13.75 -8.17
C ASP A 15 -14.90 14.00 -6.82
N ALA A 16 -15.67 15.09 -6.73
CA ALA A 16 -16.32 15.48 -5.48
C ALA A 16 -17.48 14.55 -5.10
N GLU A 17 -18.18 13.96 -6.08
CA GLU A 17 -19.25 12.98 -5.84
C GLU A 17 -18.65 11.69 -5.27
N LEU A 18 -17.55 11.20 -5.87
CA LEU A 18 -16.78 10.06 -5.36
C LEU A 18 -16.29 10.30 -3.93
N ALA A 19 -15.75 11.49 -3.63
CA ALA A 19 -15.26 11.81 -2.29
C ALA A 19 -16.40 11.82 -1.25
N GLY A 20 -17.56 12.37 -1.61
CA GLY A 20 -18.76 12.34 -0.76
C GLY A 20 -19.28 10.93 -0.54
N GLY A 21 -19.41 10.14 -1.62
CA GLY A 21 -19.81 8.75 -1.58
C GLY A 21 -18.84 7.87 -0.76
N LEU A 22 -17.54 8.10 -0.89
CA LEU A 22 -16.51 7.40 -0.10
C LEU A 22 -16.66 7.67 1.39
N SER A 23 -16.83 8.94 1.79
CA SER A 23 -17.04 9.28 3.21
C SER A 23 -18.28 8.62 3.80
N ALA A 24 -19.34 8.49 3.01
CA ALA A 24 -20.57 7.78 3.43
C ALA A 24 -20.32 6.27 3.55
N ASP A 25 -19.66 5.64 2.56
CA ASP A 25 -19.38 4.21 2.58
C ASP A 25 -18.41 3.85 3.72
N LEU A 26 -17.38 4.62 3.98
CA LEU A 26 -16.45 4.39 5.09
C LEU A 26 -17.15 4.41 6.45
N ARG A 27 -18.17 5.28 6.64
CA ARG A 27 -18.99 5.25 7.87
C ARG A 27 -19.79 3.96 8.01
N LEU A 28 -20.28 3.40 6.90
CA LEU A 28 -20.99 2.11 6.91
C LEU A 28 -20.02 0.94 7.19
N GLN A 29 -18.79 1.04 6.70
CA GLN A 29 -17.79 -0.01 6.93
C GLN A 29 -17.21 -0.01 8.34
N GLN A 30 -17.29 1.10 9.08
CA GLN A 30 -16.82 1.24 10.45
C GLN A 30 -15.37 0.75 10.65
N PRO A 31 -14.38 1.31 9.92
CA PRO A 31 -12.99 0.90 10.07
C PRO A 31 -12.44 1.29 11.45
N ASP A 32 -11.54 0.47 11.98
CA ASP A 32 -10.73 0.80 13.15
C ASP A 32 -9.60 1.78 12.80
N LEU A 33 -9.11 1.70 11.54
CA LEU A 33 -8.05 2.57 11.02
C LEU A 33 -8.20 2.74 9.51
N VAL A 34 -7.92 3.95 9.02
CA VAL A 34 -7.79 4.24 7.59
C VAL A 34 -6.31 4.31 7.22
N ILE A 35 -5.90 3.64 6.16
CA ILE A 35 -4.53 3.64 5.65
C ILE A 35 -4.52 4.36 4.30
N ILE A 36 -3.64 5.37 4.15
CA ILE A 36 -3.53 6.14 2.91
C ILE A 36 -2.12 5.98 2.36
N SER A 37 -2.02 5.29 1.23
CA SER A 37 -0.73 4.91 0.64
C SER A 37 -0.13 5.94 -0.32
N GLY A 38 -0.41 7.23 -0.10
CA GLY A 38 0.23 8.33 -0.82
C GLY A 38 -0.59 8.91 -1.96
N ASP A 39 0.02 9.88 -2.64
CA ASP A 39 -0.59 10.69 -3.70
C ASP A 39 -1.89 11.37 -3.24
N PHE A 40 -1.79 12.12 -2.12
CA PHE A 40 -2.86 12.97 -1.62
C PHE A 40 -3.20 14.08 -2.61
N THR A 41 -2.20 14.58 -3.30
CA THR A 41 -2.27 15.73 -4.19
C THR A 41 -1.95 15.35 -5.63
N GLN A 42 -2.35 16.21 -6.57
CA GLN A 42 -1.99 16.02 -7.98
C GLN A 42 -0.64 16.65 -8.31
N ARG A 43 -0.30 17.81 -7.72
CA ARG A 43 0.89 18.61 -8.06
C ARG A 43 1.73 19.02 -6.87
N GLY A 44 1.33 18.64 -5.67
CA GLY A 44 2.01 19.00 -4.43
C GLY A 44 1.90 20.48 -4.09
N THR A 45 0.78 21.13 -4.43
CA THR A 45 0.53 22.51 -4.03
C THR A 45 -0.07 22.59 -2.64
N GLU A 46 0.03 23.75 -1.98
CA GLU A 46 -0.52 23.91 -0.64
C GLU A 46 -2.03 23.82 -0.63
N GLU A 47 -2.69 24.39 -1.66
CA GLU A 47 -4.14 24.38 -1.83
C GLU A 47 -4.68 22.94 -1.94
N GLU A 48 -3.98 22.07 -2.69
CA GLU A 48 -4.33 20.65 -2.82
C GLU A 48 -4.19 19.94 -1.47
N PHE A 49 -3.15 20.24 -0.70
CA PHE A 49 -2.97 19.68 0.66
C PHE A 49 -4.03 20.19 1.64
N VAL A 50 -4.46 21.44 1.56
CA VAL A 50 -5.57 21.97 2.37
C VAL A 50 -6.86 21.23 2.05
N ALA A 51 -7.16 20.99 0.78
CA ALA A 51 -8.34 20.23 0.37
C ALA A 51 -8.26 18.76 0.84
N ALA A 52 -7.09 18.13 0.71
CA ALA A 52 -6.86 16.79 1.24
C ALA A 52 -7.06 16.75 2.77
N ARG A 53 -6.55 17.74 3.51
CA ARG A 53 -6.74 17.83 4.97
C ARG A 53 -8.22 17.93 5.34
N ALA A 54 -8.98 18.76 4.65
CA ALA A 54 -10.41 18.92 4.89
C ALA A 54 -11.15 17.58 4.69
N PHE A 55 -10.78 16.79 3.68
CA PHE A 55 -11.32 15.44 3.50
C PHE A 55 -10.92 14.50 4.65
N LEU A 56 -9.64 14.50 5.07
CA LEU A 56 -9.17 13.65 6.16
C LEU A 56 -9.91 13.90 7.48
N GLU A 57 -10.37 15.13 7.72
CA GLU A 57 -11.17 15.49 8.89
C GLU A 57 -12.59 14.91 8.86
N THR A 58 -13.05 14.44 7.69
CA THR A 58 -14.35 13.75 7.55
C THR A 58 -14.28 12.24 7.80
N LEU A 59 -13.08 11.67 7.91
CA LEU A 59 -12.90 10.22 8.10
C LEU A 59 -13.51 9.74 9.43
N PRO A 60 -14.15 8.57 9.44
CA PRO A 60 -14.80 8.04 10.64
C PRO A 60 -13.83 7.42 11.67
N ALA A 61 -12.54 7.27 11.32
CA ALA A 61 -11.53 6.64 12.13
C ALA A 61 -10.18 7.37 12.02
N PRO A 62 -9.23 7.14 12.95
CA PRO A 62 -7.84 7.59 12.79
C PRO A 62 -7.23 7.12 11.49
N PHE A 63 -6.17 7.78 11.01
CA PHE A 63 -5.48 7.35 9.81
C PHE A 63 -3.96 7.23 9.99
N LEU A 64 -3.37 6.33 9.18
CA LEU A 64 -1.92 6.22 8.96
C LEU A 64 -1.63 6.57 7.50
N ALA A 65 -0.62 7.39 7.24
CA ALA A 65 -0.33 7.90 5.92
C ALA A 65 1.15 7.84 5.55
N VAL A 66 1.45 7.56 4.28
CA VAL A 66 2.79 7.73 3.69
C VAL A 66 2.71 8.67 2.48
N PRO A 67 3.75 9.45 2.15
CA PRO A 67 3.71 10.31 0.97
C PRO A 67 3.95 9.54 -0.33
N GLY A 68 3.24 9.92 -1.39
CA GLY A 68 3.47 9.47 -2.76
C GLY A 68 4.41 10.40 -3.53
N ASN A 69 4.55 10.16 -4.84
CA ASN A 69 5.42 10.98 -5.69
C ASN A 69 4.76 12.30 -6.13
N HIS A 70 3.45 12.38 -6.17
CA HIS A 70 2.70 13.62 -6.43
C HIS A 70 2.62 14.53 -5.20
N ASP A 71 2.95 14.06 -4.01
CA ASP A 71 3.02 14.86 -2.78
C ASP A 71 4.30 15.70 -2.66
N VAL A 72 5.17 15.62 -3.66
CA VAL A 72 6.37 16.46 -3.79
C VAL A 72 6.08 17.56 -4.81
N PRO A 73 6.38 18.86 -4.52
CA PRO A 73 6.07 19.96 -5.43
C PRO A 73 6.53 19.72 -6.87
N GLU A 74 5.59 19.75 -7.84
CA GLU A 74 5.89 19.48 -9.24
C GLU A 74 6.61 20.65 -9.90
N ARG A 75 6.08 21.87 -9.75
CA ARG A 75 6.53 23.07 -10.46
C ARG A 75 7.51 23.92 -9.68
N ASN A 76 7.45 23.92 -8.36
CA ASN A 76 8.36 24.70 -7.52
C ASN A 76 9.64 23.89 -7.22
N LEU A 77 10.60 23.97 -8.14
CA LEU A 77 11.87 23.24 -8.04
C LEU A 77 12.66 23.64 -6.79
N LEU A 78 12.67 24.93 -6.41
CA LEU A 78 13.38 25.35 -5.19
C LEU A 78 12.82 24.65 -3.96
N ARG A 79 11.50 24.66 -3.78
CA ARG A 79 10.84 23.96 -2.67
C ARG A 79 11.04 22.44 -2.78
N ARG A 80 10.96 21.87 -3.99
CA ARG A 80 11.18 20.45 -4.24
C ARG A 80 12.54 19.97 -3.73
N PHE A 81 13.58 20.78 -3.87
CA PHE A 81 14.93 20.42 -3.44
C PHE A 81 15.22 20.75 -1.98
N LEU A 82 14.74 21.88 -1.47
CA LEU A 82 15.03 22.34 -0.11
C LEU A 82 14.09 21.75 0.93
N ASN A 83 12.79 21.65 0.64
CA ASN A 83 11.77 21.14 1.56
C ASN A 83 10.66 20.35 0.84
N PRO A 84 11.00 19.18 0.24
CA PRO A 84 10.09 18.44 -0.64
C PRO A 84 8.79 17.99 0.03
N TYR A 85 8.81 17.73 1.32
CA TYR A 85 7.66 17.24 2.10
C TYR A 85 7.13 18.28 3.10
N GLY A 86 7.44 19.56 2.91
CA GLY A 86 7.04 20.60 3.86
C GLY A 86 5.52 20.74 3.99
N PHE A 87 4.81 20.73 2.89
CA PHE A 87 3.34 20.77 2.91
C PHE A 87 2.73 19.47 3.43
N TYR A 88 3.26 18.32 3.06
CA TYR A 88 2.83 17.04 3.63
C TYR A 88 2.94 17.05 5.16
N ARG A 89 4.09 17.47 5.69
CA ARG A 89 4.29 17.56 7.14
C ARG A 89 3.37 18.57 7.84
N LYS A 90 3.05 19.65 7.15
CA LYS A 90 2.18 20.70 7.69
C LYS A 90 0.71 20.28 7.74
N HIS A 91 0.23 19.58 6.70
CA HIS A 91 -1.20 19.34 6.52
C HIS A 91 -1.64 17.89 6.73
N ILE A 92 -0.74 16.91 6.50
CA ILE A 92 -1.11 15.47 6.56
C ILE A 92 -0.54 14.83 7.83
N HIS A 93 0.79 14.63 7.89
CA HIS A 93 1.43 13.96 9.02
C HIS A 93 2.89 14.40 9.18
N ALA A 94 3.32 14.62 10.43
CA ALA A 94 4.69 15.07 10.72
C ALA A 94 5.75 14.04 10.29
N GLU A 95 5.47 12.75 10.47
CA GLU A 95 6.35 11.65 10.08
C GLU A 95 6.05 11.19 8.65
N LEU A 96 7.12 10.89 7.90
CA LEU A 96 7.01 10.34 6.54
C LEU A 96 7.03 8.80 6.53
N GLU A 97 7.47 8.19 7.62
CA GLU A 97 7.56 6.75 7.86
C GLU A 97 6.96 6.44 9.24
N PRO A 98 5.64 6.62 9.42
CA PRO A 98 4.99 6.36 10.71
C PRO A 98 5.07 4.88 11.08
N PHE A 99 5.04 4.60 12.37
CA PHE A 99 4.95 3.24 12.90
C PHE A 99 3.86 3.21 13.98
N LEU A 100 2.93 2.31 13.84
CA LEU A 100 1.80 2.14 14.73
C LEU A 100 1.76 0.69 15.22
N ALA A 101 1.82 0.49 16.53
CA ALA A 101 1.57 -0.80 17.16
C ALA A 101 0.19 -0.75 17.84
N LEU A 102 -0.68 -1.63 17.42
CA LEU A 102 -2.02 -1.86 17.98
C LEU A 102 -2.06 -3.26 18.57
N ASP A 103 -3.14 -3.61 19.27
CA ASP A 103 -3.29 -4.96 19.82
C ASP A 103 -3.28 -6.02 18.71
N GLY A 104 -2.22 -6.85 18.71
CA GLY A 104 -2.02 -7.92 17.74
C GLY A 104 -1.58 -7.49 16.33
N VAL A 105 -1.42 -6.18 16.03
CA VAL A 105 -1.04 -5.69 14.69
C VAL A 105 0.00 -4.58 14.79
N ALA A 106 1.05 -4.65 13.97
CA ALA A 106 2.05 -3.60 13.83
C ALA A 106 2.11 -3.13 12.36
N ILE A 107 1.97 -1.82 12.13
CA ILE A 107 1.90 -1.21 10.80
C ILE A 107 3.05 -0.22 10.64
N ALA A 108 3.85 -0.41 9.60
CA ALA A 108 4.98 0.46 9.27
C ALA A 108 4.76 1.17 7.93
N GLY A 109 4.78 2.48 7.95
CA GLY A 109 4.88 3.30 6.74
C GLY A 109 6.31 3.31 6.21
N LEU A 110 6.47 3.14 4.89
CA LEU A 110 7.75 3.14 4.18
C LEU A 110 7.70 4.17 3.05
N LYS A 111 8.43 5.28 3.23
CA LYS A 111 8.49 6.33 2.21
C LYS A 111 9.31 5.88 1.01
N THR A 112 8.66 5.69 -0.12
CA THR A 112 9.29 5.30 -1.39
C THR A 112 9.50 6.46 -2.35
N SER A 113 8.73 7.55 -2.23
CA SER A 113 8.87 8.77 -3.04
C SER A 113 10.20 9.48 -2.80
N ARG A 114 10.72 10.18 -3.81
CA ARG A 114 12.00 10.89 -3.78
C ARG A 114 11.87 12.30 -4.36
N ARG A 115 12.59 13.26 -3.76
CA ARG A 115 12.65 14.65 -4.25
C ARG A 115 13.26 14.77 -5.66
N ALA A 116 14.25 13.92 -5.93
CA ALA A 116 14.96 13.83 -7.20
C ALA A 116 15.63 12.46 -7.34
N ARG A 117 15.87 12.04 -8.57
CA ARG A 117 16.76 10.93 -8.95
C ARG A 117 17.65 11.43 -10.07
N GLY A 118 18.81 10.81 -10.25
CA GLY A 118 19.69 11.09 -11.39
C GLY A 118 19.06 10.79 -12.77
N GLU A 119 17.88 10.18 -12.78
CA GLU A 119 17.03 10.00 -13.94
C GLU A 119 15.96 11.11 -13.94
N LEU A 120 15.61 11.63 -15.12
CA LEU A 120 14.62 12.72 -15.30
C LEU A 120 13.17 12.32 -14.91
N ASN A 121 12.91 11.04 -14.66
CA ASN A 121 11.58 10.57 -14.28
C ASN A 121 11.44 10.45 -12.75
N TRP A 122 10.73 11.41 -12.14
CA TRP A 122 10.50 11.53 -10.70
C TRP A 122 9.39 10.62 -10.16
N ALA A 123 8.63 9.97 -11.06
CA ALA A 123 7.58 9.03 -10.68
C ALA A 123 8.13 7.71 -10.10
N HIS A 124 9.44 7.45 -10.20
CA HIS A 124 10.01 6.19 -9.75
C HIS A 124 10.42 6.25 -8.28
N GLY A 125 9.88 5.34 -7.50
CA GLY A 125 10.22 5.15 -6.09
C GLY A 125 11.55 4.44 -5.86
N SER A 126 12.06 4.52 -4.64
CA SER A 126 13.18 3.69 -4.19
C SER A 126 13.13 3.43 -2.70
N ILE A 127 13.58 2.24 -2.30
CA ILE A 127 13.80 1.84 -0.91
C ILE A 127 15.31 1.78 -0.67
N SER A 128 15.78 2.31 0.45
CA SER A 128 17.20 2.26 0.85
C SER A 128 17.44 1.12 1.83
N ARG A 129 18.67 0.58 1.84
CA ARG A 129 19.06 -0.42 2.87
C ARG A 129 18.91 0.10 4.30
N GLY A 130 19.15 1.41 4.50
CA GLY A 130 18.95 2.03 5.82
C GLY A 130 17.48 2.05 6.26
N GLN A 131 16.53 2.23 5.33
CA GLN A 131 15.10 2.12 5.64
C GLN A 131 14.73 0.68 6.03
N LEU A 132 15.23 -0.32 5.29
CA LEU A 132 14.97 -1.74 5.60
C LEU A 132 15.52 -2.10 6.99
N ARG A 133 16.76 -1.70 7.32
CA ARG A 133 17.33 -1.94 8.66
C ARG A 133 16.48 -1.31 9.77
N ARG A 134 16.07 -0.03 9.64
CA ARG A 134 15.18 0.60 10.63
C ARG A 134 13.84 -0.09 10.75
N LEU A 135 13.33 -0.64 9.65
CA LEU A 135 12.10 -1.43 9.66
C LEU A 135 12.28 -2.73 10.45
N GLU A 136 13.39 -3.43 10.26
CA GLU A 136 13.77 -4.61 11.05
C GLU A 136 13.83 -4.30 12.54
N GLU A 137 14.53 -3.20 12.90
CA GLU A 137 14.66 -2.74 14.29
C GLU A 137 13.29 -2.44 14.92
N ARG A 138 12.40 -1.76 14.19
CA ARG A 138 11.03 -1.45 14.66
C ARG A 138 10.18 -2.70 14.87
N PHE A 139 10.20 -3.64 13.93
CA PHE A 139 9.44 -4.89 14.05
C PHE A 139 10.05 -5.87 15.05
N ALA A 140 11.34 -5.77 15.34
CA ALA A 140 11.96 -6.55 16.42
C ALA A 140 11.52 -6.07 17.82
N ALA A 141 11.06 -4.83 17.94
CA ALA A 141 10.61 -4.25 19.20
C ALA A 141 9.14 -4.56 19.56
N VAL A 142 8.37 -5.21 18.64
CA VAL A 142 6.99 -5.62 18.91
C VAL A 142 6.91 -7.13 19.16
N PRO A 143 5.85 -7.64 19.86
CA PRO A 143 5.66 -9.07 20.09
C PRO A 143 5.75 -9.89 18.80
N ALA A 144 6.27 -11.12 18.91
CA ALA A 144 6.51 -11.98 17.75
C ALA A 144 5.22 -12.44 17.05
N ASP A 145 4.13 -12.52 17.77
CA ASP A 145 2.79 -12.88 17.31
C ASP A 145 2.01 -11.73 16.68
N CYS A 146 2.52 -10.48 16.76
CA CYS A 146 1.92 -9.36 16.04
C CYS A 146 1.97 -9.58 14.53
N LEU A 147 0.81 -9.41 13.88
CA LEU A 147 0.70 -9.36 12.43
C LEU A 147 1.38 -8.08 11.90
N ARG A 148 2.38 -8.24 11.03
CA ARG A 148 3.22 -7.16 10.51
C ARG A 148 2.75 -6.70 9.14
N ILE A 149 2.45 -5.41 9.01
CA ILE A 149 1.96 -4.76 7.78
C ILE A 149 2.93 -3.67 7.36
N VAL A 150 3.24 -3.60 6.07
CA VAL A 150 4.01 -2.51 5.47
C VAL A 150 3.13 -1.73 4.51
N VAL A 151 3.17 -0.40 4.61
CA VAL A 151 2.47 0.52 3.72
C VAL A 151 3.50 1.31 2.92
N ALA A 152 3.46 1.20 1.59
CA ALA A 152 4.34 1.91 0.68
C ALA A 152 3.53 2.48 -0.48
N HIS A 153 3.94 3.64 -1.05
CA HIS A 153 3.21 4.17 -2.21
C HIS A 153 3.50 3.37 -3.48
N HIS A 154 4.79 3.20 -3.81
CA HIS A 154 5.17 2.52 -5.06
C HIS A 154 5.10 1.00 -4.91
N PRO A 155 4.55 0.29 -5.92
CA PRO A 155 4.40 -1.15 -5.91
C PRO A 155 5.72 -1.93 -5.83
N LEU A 156 5.67 -3.08 -5.18
CA LEU A 156 6.78 -4.02 -5.06
C LEU A 156 6.63 -5.22 -6.02
N MET A 157 5.42 -5.46 -6.55
CA MET A 157 5.15 -6.56 -7.48
C MET A 157 4.36 -6.06 -8.69
N GLN A 158 4.50 -6.74 -9.83
CA GLN A 158 3.63 -6.54 -10.99
C GLN A 158 2.26 -7.19 -10.75
N PRO A 159 1.18 -6.69 -11.38
CA PRO A 159 -0.07 -7.45 -11.46
C PRO A 159 0.16 -8.80 -12.16
N GLU A 160 -0.75 -9.77 -12.00
CA GLU A 160 -0.75 -11.03 -12.75
C GLU A 160 -1.30 -10.84 -14.16
N GLY A 161 -0.98 -11.78 -15.06
CA GLY A 161 -1.42 -11.76 -16.46
C GLY A 161 -0.46 -11.05 -17.41
N GLU A 162 -0.83 -11.02 -18.70
CA GLU A 162 -0.08 -10.30 -19.73
C GLU A 162 -0.20 -8.79 -19.54
N VAL A 163 0.78 -8.21 -18.88
CA VAL A 163 0.93 -6.74 -18.85
C VAL A 163 1.55 -6.34 -20.19
N LEU A 164 0.78 -5.69 -21.06
CA LEU A 164 1.25 -5.20 -22.38
C LEU A 164 2.53 -4.37 -22.29
N LYS A 165 2.77 -3.70 -21.15
CA LYS A 165 4.05 -3.07 -20.81
C LYS A 165 4.28 -3.23 -19.29
N PRO A 166 5.37 -3.91 -18.87
CA PRO A 166 5.73 -3.97 -17.47
C PRO A 166 5.87 -2.56 -16.88
N MET A 167 5.13 -2.28 -15.81
CA MET A 167 5.26 -1.01 -15.10
C MET A 167 6.45 -1.06 -14.16
N ARG A 168 7.12 0.07 -13.97
CA ARG A 168 8.35 0.11 -13.18
C ARG A 168 8.06 -0.01 -11.70
N LEU A 169 8.55 -1.07 -11.09
CA LEU A 169 8.51 -1.29 -9.64
C LEU A 169 9.44 -0.32 -8.89
N VAL A 170 9.21 -0.20 -7.59
CA VAL A 170 10.12 0.52 -6.70
C VAL A 170 11.54 -0.06 -6.80
N LYS A 171 12.54 0.80 -6.82
CA LYS A 171 13.95 0.31 -6.85
C LYS A 171 14.27 -0.49 -5.59
N ARG A 172 14.83 -1.69 -5.73
CA ARG A 172 15.10 -2.71 -4.73
C ARG A 172 13.82 -3.36 -4.18
N ALA A 173 12.81 -3.56 -5.03
CA ALA A 173 11.61 -4.31 -4.66
C ALA A 173 11.96 -5.71 -4.15
N ASP A 174 12.80 -6.46 -4.88
CA ASP A 174 13.20 -7.83 -4.50
C ASP A 174 13.88 -7.85 -3.13
N LEU A 175 14.90 -7.00 -2.91
CA LEU A 175 15.57 -6.88 -1.61
C LEU A 175 14.58 -6.51 -0.47
N ALA A 176 13.58 -5.72 -0.76
CA ALA A 176 12.57 -5.35 0.23
C ALA A 176 11.65 -6.54 0.54
N LEU A 177 11.19 -7.28 -0.47
CA LEU A 177 10.35 -8.47 -0.29
C LEU A 177 11.10 -9.58 0.46
N ASP A 178 12.38 -9.84 0.14
CA ASP A 178 13.23 -10.77 0.88
C ASP A 178 13.37 -10.36 2.36
N THR A 179 13.59 -9.07 2.60
CA THR A 179 13.65 -8.54 3.96
C THR A 179 12.30 -8.72 4.68
N PHE A 180 11.18 -8.41 4.01
CA PHE A 180 9.85 -8.53 4.57
C PHE A 180 9.51 -9.99 4.93
N ALA A 181 9.85 -10.94 4.05
CA ALA A 181 9.68 -12.36 4.32
C ALA A 181 10.46 -12.78 5.58
N ARG A 182 11.73 -12.40 5.67
CA ARG A 182 12.60 -12.72 6.81
C ARG A 182 12.14 -12.15 8.14
N ILE A 183 11.54 -10.94 8.13
CA ILE A 183 11.01 -10.30 9.34
C ILE A 183 9.52 -10.58 9.58
N GLY A 184 8.91 -11.50 8.85
CA GLY A 184 7.55 -11.97 9.06
C GLY A 184 6.45 -10.94 8.70
N VAL A 185 6.67 -10.07 7.70
CA VAL A 185 5.60 -9.23 7.14
C VAL A 185 4.58 -10.12 6.45
N ARG A 186 3.29 -9.88 6.70
CA ARG A 186 2.20 -10.68 6.16
C ARG A 186 1.35 -9.93 5.13
N LEU A 187 1.37 -8.60 5.17
CA LEU A 187 0.62 -7.77 4.24
C LEU A 187 1.45 -6.55 3.80
N VAL A 188 1.44 -6.28 2.50
CA VAL A 188 1.97 -5.04 1.91
C VAL A 188 0.84 -4.33 1.18
N LEU A 189 0.65 -3.04 1.48
CA LEU A 189 -0.34 -2.18 0.85
C LEU A 189 0.37 -1.13 -0.01
N SER A 190 -0.11 -0.93 -1.25
CA SER A 190 0.46 0.05 -2.17
C SER A 190 -0.59 0.68 -3.10
N GLY A 191 -0.20 1.77 -3.79
CA GLY A 191 -0.97 2.48 -4.81
C GLY A 191 -0.18 2.63 -6.11
N HIS A 192 -0.23 3.85 -6.73
CA HIS A 192 0.59 4.30 -7.86
C HIS A 192 0.25 3.74 -9.24
N PHE A 193 -0.04 2.45 -9.39
CA PHE A 193 -0.36 1.89 -10.70
C PHE A 193 -1.79 2.21 -11.15
N HIS A 194 -2.67 2.59 -10.23
CA HIS A 194 -4.10 2.79 -10.46
C HIS A 194 -4.77 1.52 -10.99
N LEU A 195 -4.36 0.36 -10.47
CA LEU A 195 -4.88 -0.96 -10.77
C LEU A 195 -5.21 -1.67 -9.47
N SER A 196 -6.32 -2.43 -9.46
CA SER A 196 -6.66 -3.28 -8.32
C SER A 196 -6.14 -4.69 -8.55
N TYR A 197 -5.36 -5.21 -7.60
CA TYR A 197 -4.92 -6.61 -7.58
C TYR A 197 -4.50 -7.03 -6.17
N VAL A 198 -4.59 -8.33 -5.92
CA VAL A 198 -4.06 -8.96 -4.72
C VAL A 198 -3.19 -10.15 -5.15
N ARG A 199 -1.93 -10.19 -4.70
CA ARG A 199 -0.96 -11.23 -5.03
C ARG A 199 -0.29 -11.79 -3.81
N GLN A 200 0.23 -13.02 -3.93
CA GLN A 200 1.05 -13.64 -2.89
C GLN A 200 2.51 -13.72 -3.35
N HIS A 201 3.42 -13.30 -2.46
CA HIS A 201 4.86 -13.48 -2.63
C HIS A 201 5.37 -14.59 -1.70
N GLY A 202 6.32 -15.42 -2.17
CA GLY A 202 6.90 -16.52 -1.37
C GLY A 202 6.13 -17.83 -1.43
N ARG A 203 5.19 -18.00 -2.39
CA ARG A 203 4.58 -19.29 -2.67
C ARG A 203 5.49 -20.09 -3.61
N PRO A 204 5.89 -21.34 -3.29
CA PRO A 204 6.57 -22.21 -4.24
C PRO A 204 5.62 -22.47 -5.44
N GLU A 205 6.12 -22.23 -6.67
CA GLU A 205 5.38 -22.59 -7.89
C GLU A 205 5.08 -24.10 -7.85
N ARG A 206 3.82 -24.49 -8.11
CA ARG A 206 3.45 -25.90 -8.26
C ARG A 206 4.23 -26.47 -9.44
N GLY A 207 5.27 -27.26 -9.17
CA GLY A 207 6.06 -27.95 -10.20
C GLY A 207 7.56 -27.65 -10.21
N ALA A 208 8.08 -26.79 -9.35
CA ALA A 208 9.52 -26.65 -9.18
C ALA A 208 10.14 -27.94 -8.60
N ALA A 209 11.08 -28.55 -9.35
CA ALA A 209 11.82 -29.71 -8.89
C ALA A 209 12.54 -29.45 -7.57
N PRO A 210 12.73 -30.45 -6.69
CA PRO A 210 13.41 -30.24 -5.42
C PRO A 210 14.85 -29.77 -5.68
N VAL A 211 15.19 -28.61 -5.09
CA VAL A 211 16.55 -28.07 -5.13
C VAL A 211 17.46 -29.03 -4.36
N THR A 212 18.51 -29.50 -5.01
CA THR A 212 19.51 -30.42 -4.48
C THR A 212 20.17 -29.87 -3.21
N GLU A 213 20.40 -30.76 -2.24
CA GLU A 213 21.07 -30.53 -0.96
C GLU A 213 22.39 -29.78 -1.11
N GLY A 214 22.59 -28.71 -0.36
CA GLY A 214 23.88 -28.04 -0.30
C GLY A 214 23.94 -26.61 0.26
N THR A 215 22.92 -26.08 0.95
CA THR A 215 22.96 -24.74 1.55
C THR A 215 22.87 -24.79 3.08
N PRO A 216 23.73 -24.04 3.82
CA PRO A 216 23.77 -24.09 5.27
C PRO A 216 22.50 -23.54 5.92
N THR A 217 22.11 -24.17 6.99
CA THR A 217 21.05 -23.92 7.97
C THR A 217 20.72 -22.44 8.22
N GLY A 218 19.87 -21.86 7.40
CA GLY A 218 19.02 -20.71 7.70
C GLY A 218 17.58 -21.15 7.45
N LEU A 219 16.62 -20.62 8.19
CA LEU A 219 15.20 -20.92 8.06
C LEU A 219 14.81 -21.19 6.59
N ARG A 220 14.30 -22.37 6.30
CA ARG A 220 13.93 -22.77 4.94
C ARG A 220 12.88 -21.78 4.43
N GLU A 221 13.07 -21.20 3.25
CA GLU A 221 12.09 -20.32 2.58
C GLU A 221 10.68 -20.97 2.50
N ALA A 222 10.63 -22.31 2.57
CA ALA A 222 9.39 -23.08 2.57
C ALA A 222 8.53 -22.92 3.84
N ASP A 223 9.09 -22.40 4.95
CA ASP A 223 8.38 -22.27 6.23
C ASP A 223 7.86 -20.83 6.49
N ALA A 224 8.24 -19.85 5.68
CA ALA A 224 7.72 -18.49 5.80
C ALA A 224 6.31 -18.40 5.19
N ALA A 225 5.36 -17.94 5.98
CA ALA A 225 4.01 -17.70 5.49
C ALA A 225 4.04 -16.63 4.37
N PRO A 226 3.28 -16.83 3.27
CA PRO A 226 3.32 -15.94 2.12
C PRO A 226 2.93 -14.50 2.49
N ILE A 227 3.57 -13.54 1.84
CA ILE A 227 3.22 -12.12 1.96
C ILE A 227 2.08 -11.83 1.00
N LEU A 228 0.97 -11.31 1.50
CA LEU A 228 -0.09 -10.78 0.69
C LEU A 228 0.28 -9.36 0.25
N VAL A 229 0.28 -9.09 -1.05
CA VAL A 229 0.51 -7.76 -1.62
C VAL A 229 -0.80 -7.29 -2.24
N ALA A 230 -1.38 -6.26 -1.66
CA ALA A 230 -2.65 -5.71 -2.10
C ALA A 230 -2.50 -4.28 -2.60
N GLN A 231 -3.06 -4.01 -3.75
CA GLN A 231 -3.18 -2.69 -4.34
C GLN A 231 -4.63 -2.45 -4.74
N ALA A 232 -5.12 -1.23 -4.57
CA ALA A 232 -6.35 -0.78 -5.19
C ALA A 232 -6.04 0.24 -6.28
N SER A 233 -6.98 0.44 -7.18
CA SER A 233 -6.99 1.55 -8.14
C SER A 233 -7.09 2.88 -7.38
N SER A 234 -6.95 4.00 -8.10
CA SER A 234 -7.14 5.32 -7.50
C SER A 234 -8.51 5.44 -6.83
N THR A 235 -8.54 5.93 -5.58
CA THR A 235 -9.79 5.93 -4.80
C THR A 235 -10.81 6.94 -5.32
N ILE A 236 -10.42 8.21 -5.48
CA ILE A 236 -11.36 9.27 -5.88
C ILE A 236 -10.86 10.13 -7.06
N SER A 237 -9.74 9.78 -7.67
CA SER A 237 -9.19 10.55 -8.78
C SER A 237 -9.93 10.31 -10.09
N THR A 238 -10.03 11.34 -10.90
CA THR A 238 -10.51 11.24 -12.30
C THR A 238 -9.45 10.67 -13.24
N ARG A 239 -8.20 10.42 -12.77
CA ARG A 239 -7.09 9.83 -13.53
C ARG A 239 -7.16 8.31 -13.50
N LEU A 240 -8.02 7.75 -14.31
CA LEU A 240 -8.16 6.29 -14.44
C LEU A 240 -7.19 5.73 -15.48
N ARG A 241 -6.70 4.50 -15.27
CA ARG A 241 -5.84 3.75 -16.22
C ARG A 241 -6.50 2.47 -16.68
N GLY A 242 -7.80 2.52 -16.97
CA GLY A 242 -8.58 1.37 -17.44
C GLY A 242 -9.30 0.59 -16.34
N HIS A 243 -9.08 0.92 -15.07
CA HIS A 243 -9.82 0.40 -13.92
C HIS A 243 -10.67 1.50 -13.31
N GLY A 244 -11.84 1.16 -12.76
CA GLY A 244 -12.68 2.05 -11.99
C GLY A 244 -12.02 2.51 -10.68
N ASN A 245 -12.60 3.51 -10.04
CA ASN A 245 -12.17 3.93 -8.71
C ASN A 245 -12.42 2.81 -7.69
N ALA A 246 -11.42 2.54 -6.84
CA ALA A 246 -11.50 1.46 -5.87
C ALA A 246 -10.72 1.76 -4.59
N TYR A 247 -11.10 1.07 -3.51
CA TYR A 247 -10.36 0.99 -2.27
C TYR A 247 -10.45 -0.42 -1.67
N ASN A 248 -9.56 -0.77 -0.73
CA ASN A 248 -9.57 -2.08 -0.09
C ASN A 248 -10.14 -1.99 1.33
N ILE A 249 -10.99 -2.96 1.71
CA ILE A 249 -11.28 -3.31 3.08
C ILE A 249 -10.39 -4.49 3.45
N ILE A 250 -9.72 -4.40 4.59
CA ILE A 250 -8.86 -5.46 5.12
C ILE A 250 -9.40 -5.88 6.47
N ASP A 251 -9.97 -7.07 6.54
CA ASP A 251 -10.39 -7.68 7.78
C ASP A 251 -9.31 -8.61 8.32
N ILE A 252 -8.90 -8.38 9.57
CA ILE A 252 -7.89 -9.17 10.28
C ILE A 252 -8.59 -9.85 11.48
N ASP A 253 -8.63 -11.17 11.44
CA ASP A 253 -9.20 -11.99 12.50
C ASP A 253 -8.32 -13.21 12.79
N ASN A 254 -7.83 -13.35 14.02
CA ASN A 254 -6.99 -14.47 14.46
C ASN A 254 -5.80 -14.77 13.50
N GLY A 255 -5.16 -13.72 12.98
CA GLY A 255 -4.04 -13.82 12.03
C GLY A 255 -4.45 -14.12 10.58
N ARG A 256 -5.73 -14.31 10.32
CA ARG A 256 -6.31 -14.40 8.98
C ARG A 256 -6.49 -13.00 8.41
N ILE A 257 -6.09 -12.80 7.16
CA ILE A 257 -6.25 -11.55 6.44
C ILE A 257 -7.22 -11.79 5.29
N THR A 258 -8.28 -11.00 5.24
CA THR A 258 -9.21 -10.95 4.09
C THR A 258 -9.12 -9.56 3.49
N VAL A 259 -8.80 -9.49 2.19
CA VAL A 259 -8.84 -8.24 1.42
C VAL A 259 -10.05 -8.28 0.52
N THR A 260 -10.91 -7.29 0.67
CA THR A 260 -12.13 -7.09 -0.15
C THR A 260 -11.96 -5.79 -0.92
N VAL A 261 -12.04 -5.85 -2.25
CA VAL A 261 -11.99 -4.65 -3.08
C VAL A 261 -13.38 -4.05 -3.20
N ARG A 262 -13.48 -2.74 -2.92
CA ARG A 262 -14.69 -1.94 -3.13
C ARG A 262 -14.47 -1.07 -4.34
N GLU A 263 -15.38 -1.13 -5.32
CA GLU A 263 -15.34 -0.33 -6.55
C GLU A 263 -16.53 0.61 -6.66
N TRP A 264 -16.29 1.76 -7.28
CA TRP A 264 -17.36 2.68 -7.62
C TRP A 264 -18.05 2.22 -8.91
N SER A 265 -19.33 1.90 -8.81
CA SER A 265 -20.15 1.47 -9.94
C SER A 265 -21.58 1.99 -9.78
N ASN A 266 -22.14 2.56 -10.86
CA ASN A 266 -23.53 3.03 -10.92
C ASN A 266 -23.93 3.95 -9.75
N GLY A 267 -23.04 4.86 -9.33
CA GLY A 267 -23.32 5.83 -8.26
C GLY A 267 -23.21 5.27 -6.82
N ALA A 268 -22.61 4.09 -6.66
CA ALA A 268 -22.40 3.46 -5.35
C ALA A 268 -21.08 2.71 -5.24
N TRP A 269 -20.57 2.55 -4.03
CA TRP A 269 -19.48 1.65 -3.72
C TRP A 269 -20.01 0.22 -3.55
N VAL A 270 -19.52 -0.70 -4.38
CA VAL A 270 -19.93 -2.11 -4.39
C VAL A 270 -18.73 -3.03 -4.18
N THR A 271 -18.96 -4.23 -3.65
CA THR A 271 -17.90 -5.24 -3.52
C THR A 271 -17.55 -5.83 -4.87
N ASN A 272 -16.26 -5.87 -5.21
CA ASN A 272 -15.73 -6.65 -6.33
C ASN A 272 -15.19 -7.98 -5.79
N GLU A 273 -15.96 -9.05 -5.93
CA GLU A 273 -15.59 -10.38 -5.41
C GLU A 273 -14.43 -11.02 -6.17
N THR A 274 -14.28 -10.72 -7.48
CA THR A 274 -13.21 -11.29 -8.32
C THR A 274 -11.82 -10.77 -7.98
N ALA A 275 -11.72 -9.57 -7.41
CA ALA A 275 -10.46 -8.98 -7.00
C ALA A 275 -10.14 -9.20 -5.50
N SER A 276 -11.03 -9.90 -4.77
CA SER A 276 -10.88 -10.15 -3.33
C SER A 276 -10.04 -11.41 -3.06
N ALA A 277 -9.28 -11.43 -1.97
CA ALA A 277 -8.45 -12.57 -1.58
C ALA A 277 -8.37 -12.77 -0.07
N THR A 278 -8.16 -14.02 0.35
CA THR A 278 -7.97 -14.38 1.75
C THR A 278 -6.64 -15.12 1.93
N SER A 279 -5.89 -14.77 2.98
CA SER A 279 -4.70 -15.49 3.43
C SER A 279 -4.93 -16.01 4.84
N ASP A 280 -4.88 -17.35 5.00
CA ASP A 280 -4.95 -18.01 6.30
C ASP A 280 -3.55 -18.53 6.69
N PRO A 281 -3.02 -18.18 7.86
CA PRO A 281 -1.71 -18.68 8.30
C PRO A 281 -1.69 -20.20 8.53
N ARG A 282 -2.84 -20.84 8.65
CA ARG A 282 -2.99 -22.28 8.98
C ARG A 282 -3.45 -23.12 7.78
N ALA A 283 -3.88 -22.52 6.69
CA ALA A 283 -4.35 -23.24 5.51
C ALA A 283 -3.34 -23.20 4.37
N PRO A 284 -3.20 -24.29 3.58
CA PRO A 284 -2.56 -24.19 2.28
C PRO A 284 -3.35 -23.19 1.46
N ALA A 285 -2.69 -22.15 0.94
CA ALA A 285 -3.30 -21.04 0.26
C ALA A 285 -4.25 -21.51 -0.86
N THR A 286 -5.53 -21.19 -0.74
CA THR A 286 -6.54 -21.41 -1.78
C THR A 286 -6.70 -20.11 -2.57
N VAL A 287 -6.28 -20.12 -3.81
CA VAL A 287 -6.65 -19.09 -4.79
C VAL A 287 -8.00 -19.51 -5.33
N VAL A 288 -9.00 -18.65 -5.21
CA VAL A 288 -10.22 -18.79 -6.03
C VAL A 288 -9.78 -18.50 -7.45
N ALA A 289 -9.72 -19.56 -8.27
CA ALA A 289 -9.40 -19.46 -9.67
C ALA A 289 -10.58 -18.82 -10.42
N GLU A 290 -10.21 -17.95 -11.32
CA GLU A 290 -11.10 -17.40 -12.35
C GLU A 290 -11.86 -18.50 -13.09
N SER A 291 -13.12 -18.27 -13.33
CA SER A 291 -13.92 -18.92 -14.37
C SER A 291 -14.21 -17.94 -15.50
#